data_4569478a82607d46cb71e672f8da8a13
#
_entry.id   4569478a82607d46cb71e672f8da8a13
#
_cell.length_a   1.000
_cell.length_b   1.000
_cell.length_c   1.000
_cell.angle_alpha   90.00
_cell.angle_beta   90.00
_cell.angle_gamma   90.00
#
_symmetry.space_group_name_H-M   'P 1'
#
loop_
_entity.id
_entity.type
_entity.pdbx_description
1 polymer ?
#
loop_
_entity_poly.entity_id
_entity_poly.type
_entity_poly.pdbx_seq_one_letter_code
_entity_poly.pdbx_strand_id
1 'polypeptide(L)'
;RMDTAAYLRLFERMAGTRDMADAALAAMGLEDARRTPLRRLTPAQRRRLSIAREIVRAPEVFYIEEPLAGQDAEGCRRILEWMDGVPSTGRCCIAATASTRTVYLLPGERYHLDGNGLERLEAAEESAAQGTAVEKIPAKAGETLLLFNPSDIDFAESASGRTALSVRGEEYACALTLEELSVRLERYGFFRCHRS
;
A
#
# COMPACT_ATOMS: atom_id res chain seq x y z
N ARG A 1 -13.01 30.87 -13.15
CA ARG A 1 -12.69 29.85 -12.13
C ARG A 1 -12.11 28.65 -12.87
N MET A 2 -10.89 28.23 -12.51
CA MET A 2 -10.20 27.12 -13.16
C MET A 2 -10.83 25.79 -12.71
N ASP A 3 -11.23 24.96 -13.67
CA ASP A 3 -11.65 23.58 -13.46
C ASP A 3 -10.49 22.60 -13.70
N THR A 4 -10.72 21.31 -13.46
CA THR A 4 -9.73 20.25 -13.54
C THR A 4 -9.09 20.14 -14.93
N ALA A 5 -9.88 20.19 -16.00
CA ALA A 5 -9.37 20.11 -17.36
C ALA A 5 -8.58 21.36 -17.77
N ALA A 6 -9.09 22.54 -17.41
CA ALA A 6 -8.37 23.79 -17.68
C ALA A 6 -7.02 23.86 -16.97
N TYR A 7 -6.93 23.29 -15.75
CA TYR A 7 -5.69 23.17 -15.02
C TYR A 7 -4.67 22.30 -15.78
N LEU A 8 -5.04 21.12 -16.21
CA LEU A 8 -4.12 20.23 -16.94
C LEU A 8 -3.71 20.83 -18.29
N ARG A 9 -4.63 21.44 -19.03
CA ARG A 9 -4.30 22.12 -20.30
C ARG A 9 -3.36 23.31 -20.12
N LEU A 10 -3.37 23.96 -18.96
CA LEU A 10 -2.37 24.99 -18.66
C LEU A 10 -0.97 24.36 -18.61
N PHE A 11 -0.79 23.24 -17.88
CA PHE A 11 0.49 22.54 -17.80
C PHE A 11 0.91 21.92 -19.14
N GLU A 12 -0.03 21.42 -19.92
CA GLU A 12 0.21 20.94 -21.28
C GLU A 12 0.83 22.04 -22.17
N ARG A 13 0.27 23.23 -22.16
CA ARG A 13 0.86 24.38 -22.88
C ARG A 13 2.24 24.79 -22.36
N MET A 14 2.43 24.76 -21.03
CA MET A 14 3.72 25.10 -20.42
C MET A 14 4.80 24.07 -20.73
N ALA A 15 4.44 22.80 -20.83
CA ALA A 15 5.36 21.70 -21.15
C ALA A 15 5.59 21.54 -22.66
N GLY A 16 4.79 22.20 -23.51
CA GLY A 16 4.84 22.04 -24.96
C GLY A 16 4.31 20.69 -25.47
N THR A 17 3.61 19.94 -24.59
CA THR A 17 2.96 18.68 -24.95
C THR A 17 1.60 18.93 -25.60
N ARG A 18 1.02 17.92 -26.27
CA ARG A 18 -0.31 18.01 -26.91
C ARG A 18 -1.12 16.75 -26.61
N ASP A 19 -2.43 16.93 -26.45
CA ASP A 19 -3.41 15.85 -26.30
C ASP A 19 -3.19 14.95 -25.05
N MET A 20 -2.36 15.42 -24.11
CA MET A 20 -2.01 14.67 -22.89
C MET A 20 -3.01 14.92 -21.76
N ALA A 21 -3.70 16.06 -21.73
CA ALA A 21 -4.57 16.43 -20.64
C ALA A 21 -5.75 15.45 -20.46
N ASP A 22 -6.38 15.05 -21.56
CA ASP A 22 -7.51 14.12 -21.52
C ASP A 22 -7.07 12.69 -21.23
N ALA A 23 -5.92 12.26 -21.76
CA ALA A 23 -5.32 10.97 -21.43
C ALA A 23 -4.93 10.88 -19.95
N ALA A 24 -4.37 11.95 -19.38
CA ALA A 24 -4.01 12.01 -17.96
C ALA A 24 -5.23 11.99 -17.03
N LEU A 25 -6.35 12.65 -17.44
CA LEU A 25 -7.63 12.55 -16.71
C LEU A 25 -8.13 11.11 -16.68
N ALA A 26 -8.12 10.44 -17.83
CA ALA A 26 -8.57 9.04 -17.95
C ALA A 26 -7.67 8.10 -17.13
N ALA A 27 -6.35 8.23 -17.24
CA ALA A 27 -5.40 7.42 -16.48
C ALA A 27 -5.64 7.51 -14.96
N MET A 28 -6.01 8.68 -14.47
CA MET A 28 -6.24 8.93 -13.03
C MET A 28 -7.72 8.80 -12.61
N GLY A 29 -8.64 8.39 -13.50
CA GLY A 29 -10.07 8.25 -13.19
C GLY A 29 -10.71 9.57 -12.76
N LEU A 30 -10.41 10.65 -13.49
CA LEU A 30 -10.89 12.01 -13.20
C LEU A 30 -11.80 12.55 -14.29
N GLU A 31 -12.31 11.72 -15.20
CA GLU A 31 -13.17 12.11 -16.31
C GLU A 31 -14.44 12.82 -15.81
N ASP A 32 -15.11 12.25 -14.81
CA ASP A 32 -16.31 12.81 -14.20
C ASP A 32 -16.03 14.13 -13.47
N ALA A 33 -14.81 14.31 -13.00
CA ALA A 33 -14.34 15.52 -12.34
C ALA A 33 -13.81 16.60 -13.32
N ARG A 34 -13.84 16.35 -14.63
CA ARG A 34 -13.27 17.19 -15.68
C ARG A 34 -13.64 18.68 -15.56
N ARG A 35 -14.92 18.96 -15.29
CA ARG A 35 -15.47 20.32 -15.14
C ARG A 35 -15.59 20.77 -13.69
N THR A 36 -15.10 19.96 -12.74
CA THR A 36 -15.17 20.30 -11.33
C THR A 36 -14.12 21.36 -10.99
N PRO A 37 -14.52 22.48 -10.37
CA PRO A 37 -13.57 23.48 -9.89
C PRO A 37 -12.58 22.85 -8.88
N LEU A 38 -11.29 23.19 -8.98
CA LEU A 38 -10.21 22.60 -8.17
C LEU A 38 -10.51 22.56 -6.66
N ARG A 39 -11.15 23.62 -6.16
CA ARG A 39 -11.53 23.75 -4.73
C ARG A 39 -12.58 22.72 -4.27
N ARG A 40 -13.35 22.15 -5.20
CA ARG A 40 -14.41 21.17 -4.92
C ARG A 40 -13.95 19.73 -5.04
N LEU A 41 -12.72 19.50 -5.48
CA LEU A 41 -12.15 18.17 -5.53
C LEU A 41 -11.93 17.63 -4.11
N THR A 42 -12.17 16.34 -3.92
CA THR A 42 -11.82 15.64 -2.69
C THR A 42 -10.30 15.58 -2.51
N PRO A 43 -9.76 15.32 -1.31
CA PRO A 43 -8.32 15.13 -1.11
C PRO A 43 -7.74 14.04 -2.03
N ALA A 44 -8.43 12.90 -2.19
CA ALA A 44 -8.02 11.82 -3.08
C ALA A 44 -7.98 12.27 -4.55
N GLN A 45 -9.01 12.96 -5.04
CA GLN A 45 -9.02 13.51 -6.39
C GLN A 45 -7.92 14.55 -6.61
N ARG A 46 -7.63 15.41 -5.62
CA ARG A 46 -6.53 16.38 -5.72
C ARG A 46 -5.17 15.69 -5.82
N ARG A 47 -4.96 14.60 -5.08
CA ARG A 47 -3.73 13.80 -5.16
C ARG A 47 -3.58 13.20 -6.55
N ARG A 48 -4.63 12.56 -7.09
CA ARG A 48 -4.64 12.01 -8.45
C ARG A 48 -4.44 13.10 -9.52
N LEU A 49 -5.01 14.29 -9.32
CA LEU A 49 -4.77 15.43 -10.22
C LEU A 49 -3.32 15.90 -10.20
N SER A 50 -2.64 15.84 -9.05
CA SER A 50 -1.19 16.12 -9.00
C SER A 50 -0.39 15.13 -9.85
N ILE A 51 -0.72 13.84 -9.81
CA ILE A 51 -0.08 12.82 -10.66
C ILE A 51 -0.42 13.08 -12.13
N ALA A 52 -1.69 13.35 -12.45
CA ALA A 52 -2.12 13.70 -13.80
C ALA A 52 -1.36 14.90 -14.38
N ARG A 53 -1.05 15.90 -13.57
CA ARG A 53 -0.22 17.05 -13.98
C ARG A 53 1.19 16.60 -14.38
N GLU A 54 1.81 15.72 -13.64
CA GLU A 54 3.15 15.22 -13.99
C GLU A 54 3.10 14.34 -15.25
N ILE A 55 2.03 13.56 -15.45
CA ILE A 55 1.81 12.82 -16.70
C ILE A 55 1.80 13.78 -17.89
N VAL A 56 1.07 14.88 -17.79
CA VAL A 56 0.99 15.91 -18.84
C VAL A 56 2.36 16.55 -19.14
N ARG A 57 3.18 16.75 -18.11
CA ARG A 57 4.54 17.28 -18.25
C ARG A 57 5.52 16.28 -18.90
N ALA A 58 5.17 15.00 -18.88
CA ALA A 58 5.91 13.90 -19.49
C ALA A 58 7.42 13.87 -19.15
N PRO A 59 7.83 13.92 -17.86
CA PRO A 59 9.23 13.87 -17.48
C PRO A 59 9.84 12.49 -17.81
N GLU A 60 11.15 12.41 -17.89
CA GLU A 60 11.88 11.13 -18.06
C GLU A 60 11.81 10.27 -16.80
N VAL A 61 11.80 10.91 -15.61
CA VAL A 61 11.73 10.25 -14.30
C VAL A 61 10.60 10.85 -13.48
N PHE A 62 9.69 9.99 -13.03
CA PHE A 62 8.69 10.32 -12.01
C PHE A 62 9.22 9.94 -10.63
N TYR A 63 9.07 10.84 -9.66
CA TYR A 63 9.29 10.53 -8.25
C TYR A 63 8.00 10.78 -7.47
N ILE A 64 7.53 9.77 -6.75
CA ILE A 64 6.27 9.84 -6.00
C ILE A 64 6.47 9.31 -4.59
N GLU A 65 6.26 10.16 -3.62
CA GLU A 65 6.24 9.79 -2.20
C GLU A 65 4.81 9.38 -1.79
N GLU A 66 4.70 8.27 -1.06
CA GLU A 66 3.44 7.70 -0.56
C GLU A 66 2.32 7.66 -1.64
N PRO A 67 2.52 6.94 -2.76
CA PRO A 67 1.63 7.01 -3.93
C PRO A 67 0.17 6.67 -3.61
N LEU A 68 -0.07 5.73 -2.71
CA LEU A 68 -1.41 5.22 -2.39
C LEU A 68 -2.06 5.89 -1.16
N ALA A 69 -1.35 6.82 -0.49
CA ALA A 69 -1.86 7.45 0.71
C ALA A 69 -3.15 8.25 0.46
N GLY A 70 -4.18 7.99 1.28
CA GLY A 70 -5.45 8.69 1.21
C GLY A 70 -6.30 8.39 -0.03
N GLN A 71 -6.00 7.30 -0.75
CA GLN A 71 -6.78 6.85 -1.88
C GLN A 71 -7.85 5.82 -1.46
N ASP A 72 -8.95 5.82 -2.21
CA ASP A 72 -9.92 4.74 -2.22
C ASP A 72 -9.43 3.57 -3.09
N ALA A 73 -10.13 2.45 -3.09
CA ALA A 73 -9.75 1.26 -3.85
C ALA A 73 -9.58 1.54 -5.35
N GLU A 74 -10.48 2.33 -5.93
CA GLU A 74 -10.41 2.72 -7.36
C GLU A 74 -9.20 3.63 -7.62
N GLY A 75 -8.93 4.59 -6.74
CA GLY A 75 -7.76 5.47 -6.85
C GLY A 75 -6.45 4.69 -6.75
N CYS A 76 -6.37 3.72 -5.82
CA CYS A 76 -5.22 2.82 -5.72
C CYS A 76 -5.02 2.05 -7.03
N ARG A 77 -6.08 1.42 -7.56
CA ARG A 77 -6.02 0.66 -8.80
C ARG A 77 -5.51 1.50 -9.97
N ARG A 78 -6.05 2.71 -10.16
CA ARG A 78 -5.64 3.63 -11.23
C ARG A 78 -4.18 4.04 -11.14
N ILE A 79 -3.70 4.34 -9.93
CA ILE A 79 -2.30 4.72 -9.72
C ILE A 79 -1.38 3.55 -10.01
N LEU A 80 -1.71 2.34 -9.54
CA LEU A 80 -0.90 1.13 -9.77
C LEU A 80 -0.85 0.76 -11.26
N GLU A 81 -1.99 0.76 -11.96
CA GLU A 81 -2.06 0.51 -13.41
C GLU A 81 -1.21 1.51 -14.21
N TRP A 82 -1.28 2.79 -13.85
CA TRP A 82 -0.46 3.80 -14.49
C TRP A 82 1.04 3.57 -14.21
N MET A 83 1.43 3.32 -12.96
CA MET A 83 2.83 3.07 -12.58
C MET A 83 3.40 1.87 -13.32
N ASP A 84 2.64 0.78 -13.45
CA ASP A 84 3.03 -0.43 -14.17
C ASP A 84 3.25 -0.16 -15.67
N GLY A 85 2.48 0.75 -16.24
CA GLY A 85 2.60 1.16 -17.64
C GLY A 85 3.75 2.13 -17.94
N VAL A 86 4.32 2.82 -16.94
CA VAL A 86 5.35 3.86 -17.17
C VAL A 86 6.60 3.33 -17.91
N PRO A 87 7.17 2.16 -17.55
CA PRO A 87 8.36 1.67 -18.21
C PRO A 87 8.16 1.40 -19.70
N SER A 88 6.96 0.99 -20.12
CA SER A 88 6.63 0.75 -21.53
C SER A 88 6.73 2.02 -22.40
N THR A 89 6.70 3.19 -21.78
CA THR A 89 6.89 4.49 -22.44
C THR A 89 8.35 4.93 -22.54
N GLY A 90 9.31 4.10 -22.09
CA GLY A 90 10.73 4.44 -22.00
C GLY A 90 11.09 5.38 -20.85
N ARG A 91 10.20 5.52 -19.86
CA ARG A 91 10.39 6.38 -18.69
C ARG A 91 10.57 5.57 -17.41
N CYS A 92 11.07 6.22 -16.37
CA CYS A 92 11.26 5.62 -15.04
C CYS A 92 10.26 6.18 -14.03
N CYS A 93 9.78 5.34 -13.12
CA CYS A 93 8.98 5.74 -11.97
C CYS A 93 9.64 5.23 -10.69
N ILE A 94 9.94 6.14 -9.77
CA ILE A 94 10.49 5.83 -8.44
C ILE A 94 9.40 6.18 -7.43
N ALA A 95 9.00 5.21 -6.63
CA ALA A 95 8.05 5.41 -5.54
C ALA A 95 8.72 5.18 -4.20
N ALA A 96 8.47 6.06 -3.24
CA ALA A 96 8.93 5.91 -1.86
C ALA A 96 7.73 5.78 -0.92
N THR A 97 7.82 4.88 0.05
CA THR A 97 6.80 4.70 1.09
C THR A 97 7.44 4.18 2.37
N ALA A 98 6.94 4.61 3.52
CA ALA A 98 7.32 4.09 4.82
C ALA A 98 6.56 2.80 5.19
N SER A 99 5.53 2.44 4.42
CA SER A 99 4.70 1.27 4.67
C SER A 99 5.24 0.03 3.96
N THR A 100 5.72 -0.95 4.72
CA THR A 100 6.14 -2.26 4.18
C THR A 100 5.02 -2.92 3.36
N ARG A 101 3.77 -2.85 3.82
CA ARG A 101 2.62 -3.38 3.08
C ARG A 101 2.47 -2.70 1.71
N THR A 102 2.64 -1.39 1.65
CA THR A 102 2.52 -0.63 0.41
C THR A 102 3.62 -1.02 -0.58
N VAL A 103 4.86 -1.26 -0.12
CA VAL A 103 5.98 -1.71 -0.98
C VAL A 103 5.60 -2.94 -1.80
N TYR A 104 4.93 -3.93 -1.18
CA TYR A 104 4.53 -5.16 -1.85
C TYR A 104 3.33 -5.01 -2.80
N LEU A 105 2.59 -3.90 -2.73
CA LEU A 105 1.52 -3.58 -3.67
C LEU A 105 2.04 -2.82 -4.91
N LEU A 106 3.18 -2.15 -4.80
CA LEU A 106 3.75 -1.36 -5.89
C LEU A 106 4.39 -2.25 -6.95
N PRO A 107 4.22 -1.94 -8.25
CA PRO A 107 4.89 -2.65 -9.33
C PRO A 107 6.39 -2.35 -9.36
N GLY A 108 7.16 -3.25 -9.95
CA GLY A 108 8.58 -3.05 -10.20
C GLY A 108 9.51 -3.62 -9.12
N GLU A 109 10.76 -3.23 -9.19
CA GLU A 109 11.80 -3.66 -8.25
C GLU A 109 11.66 -2.94 -6.92
N ARG A 110 11.98 -3.65 -5.84
CA ARG A 110 11.82 -3.17 -4.46
C ARG A 110 13.18 -3.01 -3.80
N TYR A 111 13.31 -1.92 -3.07
CA TYR A 111 14.54 -1.59 -2.35
C TYR A 111 14.20 -1.12 -0.93
N HIS A 112 15.07 -1.45 0.00
CA HIS A 112 15.11 -0.87 1.34
C HIS A 112 16.20 0.19 1.41
N LEU A 113 15.88 1.34 1.95
CA LEU A 113 16.83 2.44 2.16
C LEU A 113 16.93 2.72 3.66
N ASP A 114 18.13 2.59 4.20
CA ASP A 114 18.45 2.92 5.60
C ASP A 114 19.76 3.69 5.71
N GLY A 115 20.29 3.82 6.94
CA GLY A 115 21.58 4.48 7.20
C GLY A 115 22.80 3.80 6.60
N ASN A 116 22.69 2.53 6.17
CA ASN A 116 23.76 1.75 5.56
C ASN A 116 23.73 1.84 4.02
N GLY A 117 22.63 2.30 3.45
CA GLY A 117 22.47 2.48 2.02
C GLY A 117 21.21 1.86 1.45
N LEU A 118 21.26 1.54 0.15
CA LEU A 118 20.17 0.97 -0.63
C LEU A 118 20.40 -0.53 -0.82
N GLU A 119 19.49 -1.36 -0.30
CA GLU A 119 19.51 -2.81 -0.44
C GLU A 119 18.31 -3.27 -1.29
N ARG A 120 18.57 -4.13 -2.29
CA ARG A 120 17.50 -4.71 -3.08
C ARG A 120 16.76 -5.76 -2.24
N LEU A 121 15.46 -5.57 -2.09
CA LEU A 121 14.61 -6.59 -1.52
C LEU A 121 14.40 -7.67 -2.58
N GLU A 122 14.97 -8.85 -2.38
CA GLU A 122 14.63 -10.00 -3.20
C GLU A 122 13.11 -10.18 -3.12
N ALA A 123 12.50 -10.50 -4.25
CA ALA A 123 11.11 -10.90 -4.25
C ALA A 123 11.04 -12.09 -3.27
N ALA A 124 10.50 -11.86 -2.09
CA ALA A 124 10.00 -12.96 -1.28
C ALA A 124 9.12 -13.72 -2.27
N GLU A 125 9.58 -14.91 -2.65
CA GLU A 125 9.06 -15.74 -3.74
C GLU A 125 7.56 -15.54 -3.90
N GLU A 126 7.06 -15.49 -5.13
CA GLU A 126 5.65 -15.33 -5.53
C GLU A 126 4.61 -16.15 -4.73
N SER A 127 5.04 -16.75 -3.65
CA SER A 127 4.28 -17.43 -2.60
C SER A 127 3.29 -16.53 -1.85
N ALA A 128 3.39 -15.20 -1.94
CA ALA A 128 2.43 -14.29 -1.30
C ALA A 128 1.31 -13.81 -2.26
N ALA A 129 1.48 -13.98 -3.58
CA ALA A 129 0.44 -13.67 -4.58
C ALA A 129 -0.38 -14.90 -4.99
N GLN A 130 0.12 -16.10 -4.73
CA GLN A 130 -0.67 -17.31 -4.78
C GLN A 130 -1.03 -17.64 -3.34
N GLY A 131 -2.23 -17.24 -2.90
CA GLY A 131 -2.98 -17.74 -1.75
C GLY A 131 -2.28 -18.72 -0.79
N THR A 132 -1.09 -18.43 -0.30
CA THR A 132 -0.66 -19.01 0.96
C THR A 132 -1.58 -18.40 1.97
N ALA A 133 -2.56 -19.20 2.37
CA ALA A 133 -3.44 -18.89 3.47
C ALA A 133 -2.57 -18.28 4.56
N VAL A 134 -2.77 -16.98 4.85
CA VAL A 134 -2.20 -16.37 6.04
C VAL A 134 -2.56 -17.35 7.13
N GLU A 135 -1.55 -17.99 7.72
CA GLU A 135 -1.81 -19.02 8.73
C GLU A 135 -2.50 -18.32 9.89
N LYS A 136 -3.83 -18.39 9.86
CA LYS A 136 -4.65 -17.76 10.87
C LYS A 136 -4.47 -18.47 12.19
N ILE A 137 -4.29 -17.71 13.23
CA ILE A 137 -4.12 -18.24 14.58
C ILE A 137 -5.50 -18.46 15.20
N PRO A 138 -5.85 -19.72 15.52
CA PRO A 138 -7.13 -20.02 16.13
C PRO A 138 -7.16 -19.63 17.61
N ALA A 139 -8.18 -18.89 18.01
CA ALA A 139 -8.47 -18.60 19.41
C ALA A 139 -9.97 -18.67 19.68
N LYS A 140 -10.36 -18.73 20.94
CA LYS A 140 -11.76 -18.88 21.37
C LYS A 140 -12.24 -17.63 22.11
N ALA A 141 -13.43 -17.18 21.72
CA ALA A 141 -14.25 -16.23 22.49
C ALA A 141 -15.48 -17.00 23.02
N GLY A 142 -15.39 -17.49 24.26
CA GLY A 142 -16.40 -18.40 24.80
C GLY A 142 -16.46 -19.71 24.01
N GLU A 143 -17.62 -20.03 23.41
CA GLU A 143 -17.79 -21.21 22.57
C GLU A 143 -17.46 -20.99 21.09
N THR A 144 -17.20 -19.75 20.66
CA THR A 144 -16.96 -19.40 19.26
C THR A 144 -15.46 -19.49 18.94
N LEU A 145 -15.11 -20.23 17.87
CA LEU A 145 -13.76 -20.26 17.34
C LEU A 145 -13.55 -19.06 16.41
N LEU A 146 -12.56 -18.23 16.73
CA LEU A 146 -12.14 -17.10 15.92
C LEU A 146 -10.78 -17.41 15.28
N LEU A 147 -10.56 -16.84 14.10
CA LEU A 147 -9.31 -16.99 13.34
C LEU A 147 -8.69 -15.60 13.13
N PHE A 148 -7.63 -15.30 13.87
CA PHE A 148 -6.94 -14.02 13.82
C PHE A 148 -5.79 -14.03 12.80
N ASN A 149 -5.60 -12.92 12.10
CA ASN A 149 -4.38 -12.73 11.32
C ASN A 149 -3.23 -12.42 12.31
N PRO A 150 -2.01 -12.90 12.06
CA PRO A 150 -0.86 -12.55 12.89
C PRO A 150 -0.65 -11.04 13.06
N SER A 151 -0.95 -10.25 12.02
CA SER A 151 -0.87 -8.79 12.05
C SER A 151 -1.86 -8.09 13.00
N ASP A 152 -2.90 -8.79 13.44
CA ASP A 152 -3.91 -8.24 14.35
C ASP A 152 -3.58 -8.56 15.83
N ILE A 153 -2.57 -9.43 16.08
CA ILE A 153 -2.18 -9.86 17.42
C ILE A 153 -1.17 -8.87 18.00
N ASP A 154 -1.47 -8.31 19.16
CA ASP A 154 -0.59 -7.39 19.87
C ASP A 154 0.53 -8.16 20.60
N PHE A 155 0.17 -9.19 21.36
CA PHE A 155 1.07 -10.10 22.04
C PHE A 155 0.38 -11.41 22.41
N ALA A 156 1.18 -12.41 22.78
CA ALA A 156 0.71 -13.69 23.32
C ALA A 156 1.40 -13.97 24.66
N GLU A 157 0.66 -14.44 25.63
CA GLU A 157 1.18 -14.81 26.95
C GLU A 157 0.65 -16.15 27.44
N SER A 158 1.35 -16.73 28.38
CA SER A 158 0.89 -17.93 29.09
C SER A 158 0.64 -17.58 30.55
N ALA A 159 -0.61 -17.70 30.98
CA ALA A 159 -1.01 -17.51 32.36
C ALA A 159 -1.72 -18.78 32.86
N SER A 160 -1.27 -19.32 33.98
CA SER A 160 -1.88 -20.50 34.63
C SER A 160 -2.01 -21.72 33.71
N GLY A 161 -1.01 -21.95 32.84
CA GLY A 161 -0.99 -23.10 31.91
C GLY A 161 -1.93 -22.97 30.71
N ARG A 162 -2.47 -21.77 30.45
CA ARG A 162 -3.29 -21.46 29.27
C ARG A 162 -2.64 -20.34 28.49
N THR A 163 -2.67 -20.48 27.17
CA THR A 163 -2.18 -19.43 26.26
C THR A 163 -3.31 -18.47 25.95
N ALA A 164 -3.06 -17.18 26.09
CA ALA A 164 -3.93 -16.09 25.70
C ALA A 164 -3.31 -15.25 24.60
N LEU A 165 -4.13 -14.77 23.68
CA LEU A 165 -3.77 -13.80 22.65
C LEU A 165 -4.41 -12.47 22.99
N SER A 166 -3.65 -11.39 22.99
CA SER A 166 -4.18 -10.03 23.00
C SER A 166 -4.34 -9.55 21.56
N VAL A 167 -5.56 -9.14 21.21
CA VAL A 167 -5.90 -8.62 19.90
C VAL A 167 -6.68 -7.34 20.09
N ARG A 168 -6.10 -6.20 19.74
CA ARG A 168 -6.67 -4.86 19.89
C ARG A 168 -7.15 -4.55 21.31
N GLY A 169 -6.39 -5.06 22.32
CA GLY A 169 -6.69 -4.85 23.73
C GLY A 169 -7.74 -5.79 24.32
N GLU A 170 -8.23 -6.77 23.56
CA GLU A 170 -9.11 -7.85 24.07
C GLU A 170 -8.34 -9.16 24.14
N GLU A 171 -8.63 -9.99 25.15
CA GLU A 171 -7.97 -11.28 25.39
C GLU A 171 -8.82 -12.45 24.89
N TYR A 172 -8.15 -13.38 24.18
CA TYR A 172 -8.75 -14.58 23.60
C TYR A 172 -7.96 -15.82 24.00
N ALA A 173 -8.65 -16.86 24.45
CA ALA A 173 -8.00 -18.13 24.79
C ALA A 173 -7.50 -18.84 23.53
N CYS A 174 -6.21 -19.18 23.47
CA CYS A 174 -5.62 -19.91 22.38
C CYS A 174 -5.43 -21.39 22.72
N ALA A 175 -5.74 -22.27 21.78
CA ALA A 175 -5.55 -23.72 21.93
C ALA A 175 -4.10 -24.15 21.69
N LEU A 176 -3.30 -23.30 21.03
CA LEU A 176 -1.90 -23.55 20.77
C LEU A 176 -1.05 -23.19 21.98
N THR A 177 0.03 -23.94 22.19
CA THR A 177 1.02 -23.61 23.21
C THR A 177 1.80 -22.35 22.83
N LEU A 178 2.40 -21.68 23.80
CA LEU A 178 3.23 -20.49 23.55
C LEU A 178 4.44 -20.83 22.66
N GLU A 179 4.92 -22.07 22.74
CA GLU A 179 6.04 -22.56 21.93
C GLU A 179 5.63 -22.74 20.46
N GLU A 180 4.47 -23.34 20.21
CA GLU A 180 3.90 -23.44 18.84
C GLU A 180 3.59 -22.08 18.23
N LEU A 181 3.06 -21.15 19.05
CA LEU A 181 2.83 -19.76 18.62
C LEU A 181 4.13 -19.03 18.30
N SER A 182 5.18 -19.22 19.10
CA SER A 182 6.49 -18.60 18.85
C SER A 182 7.02 -18.98 17.47
N VAL A 183 7.01 -20.27 17.13
CA VAL A 183 7.48 -20.77 15.81
C VAL A 183 6.63 -20.20 14.67
N ARG A 184 5.30 -20.12 14.85
CA ARG A 184 4.38 -19.61 13.81
C ARG A 184 4.44 -18.10 13.63
N LEU A 185 4.63 -17.37 14.72
CA LEU A 185 4.60 -15.89 14.72
C LEU A 185 5.97 -15.27 14.44
N GLU A 186 7.08 -16.01 14.58
CA GLU A 186 8.44 -15.52 14.34
C GLU A 186 8.59 -14.89 12.94
N ARG A 187 8.06 -15.55 11.91
CA ARG A 187 8.07 -15.05 10.52
C ARG A 187 7.23 -13.78 10.30
N TYR A 188 6.39 -13.41 11.28
CA TYR A 188 5.61 -12.17 11.26
C TYR A 188 6.21 -11.08 12.15
N GLY A 189 7.46 -11.25 12.60
CA GLY A 189 8.20 -10.27 13.38
C GLY A 189 7.99 -10.35 14.89
N PHE A 190 7.34 -11.40 15.40
CA PHE A 190 7.23 -11.64 16.84
C PHE A 190 8.51 -12.26 17.39
N PHE A 191 8.89 -11.86 18.57
CA PHE A 191 10.03 -12.43 19.30
C PHE A 191 9.64 -12.75 20.74
N ARG A 192 10.29 -13.76 21.28
CA ARG A 192 10.05 -14.16 22.67
C ARG A 192 10.84 -13.28 23.63
N CYS A 193 10.16 -12.46 24.43
CA CYS A 193 10.78 -11.53 25.37
C CYS A 193 11.02 -12.12 26.77
N HIS A 194 10.36 -13.24 27.12
CA HIS A 194 10.52 -13.91 28.42
C HIS A 194 10.69 -15.42 28.28
N ARG A 195 11.57 -16.01 29.08
CA ARG A 195 11.62 -17.46 29.34
C ARG A 195 10.84 -17.69 30.63
N SER A 196 9.61 -18.10 30.54
CA SER A 196 8.88 -18.70 31.66
C SER A 196 8.99 -20.20 31.59
#